data_6c5e2be3ada735d267e9391725a31f87
#
_entry.id   6c5e2be3ada735d267e9391725a31f87
#
_cell.length_a   1.000
_cell.length_b   1.000
_cell.length_c   1.000
_cell.angle_alpha   90.00
_cell.angle_beta   90.00
_cell.angle_gamma   90.00
#
_symmetry.space_group_name_H-M   'P 1'
#
loop_
_entity.id
_entity.type
_entity.pdbx_description
1 polymer ?
#
loop_
_entity_poly.entity_id
_entity_poly.type
_entity_poly.pdbx_seq_one_letter_code
_entity_poly.pdbx_strand_id
1 'polypeptide(L)'
;VTVAHAMGMSIEAEVGSIGGEEDGVVGMGECADPDECKRVADLGVDMLAAGIGNIHGKYPANWKGLSFETLDAIQQKTGVMPLVLHGGTGIPADMIKKAIDLGVSKINVNTECQLSFADATRKYIEAGKDLEGKGFDPRKLLAPGAEAIKATVKEKMELFGSVGKLSLIHI
;
A
#
# COMPACT_ATOMS: atom_id res chain seq x y z
N VAL A 1 -10.86 -13.49 -14.15
CA VAL A 1 -11.89 -13.80 -13.14
C VAL A 1 -12.18 -15.29 -13.14
N THR A 2 -12.80 -15.86 -14.18
CA THR A 2 -13.29 -17.25 -14.22
C THR A 2 -12.25 -18.30 -13.77
N VAL A 3 -11.01 -18.22 -14.26
CA VAL A 3 -9.97 -19.19 -13.89
C VAL A 3 -9.56 -19.05 -12.43
N ALA A 4 -9.36 -17.81 -11.96
CA ALA A 4 -8.96 -17.56 -10.58
C ALA A 4 -10.05 -18.02 -9.59
N HIS A 5 -11.29 -17.66 -9.83
CA HIS A 5 -12.41 -18.08 -8.98
C HIS A 5 -12.60 -19.61 -8.95
N ALA A 6 -12.41 -20.28 -10.10
CA ALA A 6 -12.42 -21.75 -10.15
C ALA A 6 -11.29 -22.39 -9.29
N MET A 7 -10.22 -21.65 -9.03
CA MET A 7 -9.11 -22.06 -8.17
C MET A 7 -9.23 -21.53 -6.73
N GLY A 8 -10.32 -20.85 -6.37
CA GLY A 8 -10.50 -20.24 -5.05
C GLY A 8 -9.60 -19.01 -4.80
N MET A 9 -9.17 -18.32 -5.86
CA MET A 9 -8.32 -17.15 -5.79
C MET A 9 -9.13 -15.88 -6.05
N SER A 10 -8.80 -14.79 -5.33
CA SER A 10 -9.35 -13.46 -5.59
C SER A 10 -8.57 -12.75 -6.70
N ILE A 11 -9.24 -11.84 -7.40
CA ILE A 11 -8.67 -10.98 -8.44
C ILE A 11 -8.72 -9.53 -8.00
N GLU A 12 -7.56 -8.87 -8.02
CA GLU A 12 -7.43 -7.43 -8.00
C GLU A 12 -7.14 -6.93 -9.42
N ALA A 13 -7.89 -5.95 -9.88
CA ALA A 13 -7.64 -5.28 -11.15
C ALA A 13 -7.28 -3.81 -10.90
N GLU A 14 -6.61 -3.17 -11.86
CA GLU A 14 -6.23 -1.76 -11.80
C GLU A 14 -6.81 -0.99 -12.99
N VAL A 15 -7.28 0.23 -12.73
CA VAL A 15 -7.74 1.20 -13.73
C VAL A 15 -7.03 2.54 -13.52
N GLY A 16 -6.67 3.18 -14.61
CA GLY A 16 -5.75 4.32 -14.61
C GLY A 16 -4.30 3.84 -14.45
N SER A 17 -3.43 4.72 -13.99
CA SER A 17 -2.05 4.35 -13.70
C SER A 17 -1.55 5.00 -12.41
N ILE A 18 -0.75 4.23 -11.67
CA ILE A 18 -0.08 4.73 -10.48
C ILE A 18 1.23 5.38 -10.92
N GLY A 19 1.48 6.61 -10.50
CA GLY A 19 2.72 7.32 -10.80
C GLY A 19 3.93 6.78 -10.04
N GLY A 20 5.13 7.28 -10.35
CA GLY A 20 6.37 6.93 -9.68
C GLY A 20 7.15 5.82 -10.37
N GLU A 21 7.97 5.13 -9.61
CA GLU A 21 8.83 4.05 -10.11
C GLU A 21 8.50 2.75 -9.37
N GLU A 22 8.17 1.70 -10.13
CA GLU A 22 8.00 0.34 -9.64
C GLU A 22 8.65 -0.62 -10.63
N ASP A 23 9.50 -1.53 -10.13
CA ASP A 23 10.22 -2.54 -10.92
C ASP A 23 10.98 -1.98 -12.13
N GLY A 24 11.52 -0.75 -12.00
CA GLY A 24 12.26 -0.05 -13.06
C GLY A 24 11.37 0.63 -14.13
N VAL A 25 10.06 0.60 -13.96
CA VAL A 25 9.11 1.34 -14.81
C VAL A 25 8.76 2.67 -14.14
N VAL A 26 8.98 3.77 -14.86
CA VAL A 26 8.64 5.13 -14.39
C VAL A 26 7.40 5.61 -15.13
N GLY A 27 6.38 6.03 -14.37
CA GLY A 27 5.12 6.53 -14.92
C GLY A 27 4.69 7.86 -14.32
N MET A 28 3.91 8.65 -15.09
CA MET A 28 3.36 9.94 -14.63
C MET A 28 2.09 9.80 -13.78
N GLY A 29 1.48 8.63 -13.75
CA GLY A 29 0.21 8.40 -13.08
C GLY A 29 -0.96 9.18 -13.69
N GLU A 30 -2.04 8.50 -13.98
CA GLU A 30 -3.28 9.08 -14.49
C GLU A 30 -4.45 8.70 -13.60
N CYS A 31 -5.32 9.67 -13.29
CA CYS A 31 -6.55 9.38 -12.57
C CYS A 31 -7.42 8.41 -13.39
N ALA A 32 -7.98 7.43 -12.70
CA ALA A 32 -8.86 6.45 -13.29
C ALA A 32 -10.18 7.10 -13.79
N ASP A 33 -10.67 6.62 -14.91
CA ASP A 33 -12.01 6.95 -15.38
C ASP A 33 -13.05 6.15 -14.59
N PRO A 34 -14.00 6.81 -13.89
CA PRO A 34 -15.03 6.10 -13.11
C PRO A 34 -15.92 5.18 -13.94
N ASP A 35 -16.17 5.47 -15.22
CA ASP A 35 -16.95 4.58 -16.10
C ASP A 35 -16.15 3.33 -16.50
N GLU A 36 -14.84 3.46 -16.66
CA GLU A 36 -13.97 2.32 -16.86
C GLU A 36 -13.88 1.46 -15.60
N CYS A 37 -13.74 2.09 -14.43
CA CYS A 37 -13.81 1.39 -13.14
C CYS A 37 -15.08 0.56 -13.00
N LYS A 38 -16.23 1.13 -13.38
CA LYS A 38 -17.50 0.40 -13.37
C LYS A 38 -17.49 -0.79 -14.32
N ARG A 39 -16.99 -0.63 -15.55
CA ARG A 39 -16.89 -1.73 -16.52
C ARG A 39 -16.01 -2.88 -16.01
N VAL A 40 -14.86 -2.55 -15.38
CA VAL A 40 -13.96 -3.56 -14.82
C VAL A 40 -14.60 -4.24 -13.60
N ALA A 41 -15.26 -3.49 -12.72
CA ALA A 41 -16.00 -4.03 -11.58
C ALA A 41 -17.09 -5.04 -12.03
N ASP A 42 -17.82 -4.72 -13.11
CA ASP A 42 -18.88 -5.57 -13.67
C ASP A 42 -18.37 -6.90 -14.27
N LEU A 43 -17.05 -7.04 -14.49
CA LEU A 43 -16.44 -8.32 -14.86
C LEU A 43 -16.34 -9.29 -13.68
N GLY A 44 -16.66 -8.84 -12.47
CA GLY A 44 -16.68 -9.67 -11.26
C GLY A 44 -15.31 -9.82 -10.60
N VAL A 45 -14.44 -8.80 -10.69
CA VAL A 45 -13.21 -8.72 -9.87
C VAL A 45 -13.57 -8.54 -8.40
N ASP A 46 -12.70 -8.97 -7.49
CA ASP A 46 -12.97 -8.97 -6.05
C ASP A 46 -12.55 -7.64 -5.39
N MET A 47 -11.62 -6.92 -5.99
CA MET A 47 -11.17 -5.59 -5.57
C MET A 47 -10.61 -4.82 -6.76
N LEU A 48 -10.65 -3.49 -6.64
CA LEU A 48 -10.28 -2.58 -7.72
C LEU A 48 -9.31 -1.52 -7.22
N ALA A 49 -8.08 -1.55 -7.74
CA ALA A 49 -7.12 -0.47 -7.61
C ALA A 49 -7.43 0.64 -8.62
N ALA A 50 -7.35 1.87 -8.19
CA ALA A 50 -7.61 3.01 -9.05
C ALA A 50 -6.53 4.09 -8.91
N GLY A 51 -6.06 4.63 -10.02
CA GLY A 51 -5.24 5.81 -10.05
C GLY A 51 -6.04 7.02 -9.56
N ILE A 52 -5.63 7.64 -8.47
CA ILE A 52 -6.25 8.85 -7.90
C ILE A 52 -5.20 9.90 -7.53
N GLY A 53 -4.07 9.92 -8.27
CA GLY A 53 -2.94 10.79 -7.98
C GLY A 53 -1.94 10.20 -6.98
N ASN A 54 -2.09 8.94 -6.61
CA ASN A 54 -1.16 8.19 -5.80
C ASN A 54 0.09 7.78 -6.60
N ILE A 55 1.21 7.59 -5.91
CA ILE A 55 2.54 7.37 -6.50
C ILE A 55 3.24 6.23 -5.78
N HIS A 56 3.88 5.33 -6.53
CA HIS A 56 4.81 4.35 -5.99
C HIS A 56 6.11 5.04 -5.53
N GLY A 57 6.65 4.60 -4.39
CA GLY A 57 7.88 5.14 -3.84
C GLY A 57 7.69 6.39 -2.98
N LYS A 58 8.60 7.36 -3.11
CA LYS A 58 8.56 8.60 -2.34
C LYS A 58 7.79 9.68 -3.08
N TYR A 59 6.88 10.33 -2.39
CA TYR A 59 6.14 11.46 -2.94
C TYR A 59 7.03 12.69 -3.11
N PRO A 60 6.98 13.38 -4.27
CA PRO A 60 7.73 14.60 -4.47
C PRO A 60 7.11 15.77 -3.66
N ALA A 61 7.95 16.77 -3.35
CA ALA A 61 7.51 17.91 -2.54
C ALA A 61 6.36 18.74 -3.16
N ASN A 62 6.20 18.67 -4.47
CA ASN A 62 5.13 19.34 -5.22
C ASN A 62 3.90 18.47 -5.49
N TRP A 63 3.80 17.31 -4.84
CA TRP A 63 2.62 16.45 -4.95
C TRP A 63 1.36 17.17 -4.46
N LYS A 64 0.30 17.07 -5.24
CA LYS A 64 -0.95 17.81 -4.99
C LYS A 64 -1.95 17.09 -4.08
N GLY A 65 -1.62 15.88 -3.64
CA GLY A 65 -2.53 15.04 -2.86
C GLY A 65 -3.34 14.06 -3.71
N LEU A 66 -4.18 13.28 -3.02
CA LEU A 66 -5.10 12.34 -3.65
C LEU A 66 -6.30 13.09 -4.22
N SER A 67 -6.79 12.64 -5.38
CA SER A 67 -8.05 13.12 -5.97
C SER A 67 -9.25 12.45 -5.30
N PHE A 68 -9.79 13.07 -4.25
CA PHE A 68 -10.98 12.57 -3.57
C PHE A 68 -12.25 12.71 -4.42
N GLU A 69 -12.28 13.64 -5.34
CA GLU A 69 -13.36 13.78 -6.32
C GLU A 69 -13.44 12.54 -7.24
N THR A 70 -12.30 12.11 -7.76
CA THR A 70 -12.21 10.89 -8.57
C THR A 70 -12.59 9.66 -7.73
N LEU A 71 -12.07 9.56 -6.50
CA LEU A 71 -12.35 8.43 -5.61
C LEU A 71 -13.85 8.32 -5.27
N ASP A 72 -14.49 9.43 -4.94
CA ASP A 72 -15.93 9.50 -4.66
C ASP A 72 -16.77 9.11 -5.88
N ALA A 73 -16.42 9.61 -7.07
CA ALA A 73 -17.09 9.26 -8.32
C ALA A 73 -16.97 7.77 -8.65
N ILE A 74 -15.81 7.17 -8.39
CA ILE A 74 -15.58 5.71 -8.54
C ILE A 74 -16.46 4.96 -7.56
N GLN A 75 -16.45 5.31 -6.28
CA GLN A 75 -17.23 4.67 -5.24
C GLN A 75 -18.73 4.73 -5.53
N GLN A 76 -19.25 5.86 -6.00
CA GLN A 76 -20.65 6.00 -6.38
C GLN A 76 -21.03 5.08 -7.55
N LYS A 77 -20.14 4.85 -8.52
CA LYS A 77 -20.40 3.99 -9.68
C LYS A 77 -20.22 2.51 -9.38
N THR A 78 -19.24 2.15 -8.55
CA THR A 78 -18.90 0.74 -8.25
C THR A 78 -19.63 0.21 -7.01
N GLY A 79 -20.22 1.09 -6.20
CA GLY A 79 -21.01 0.70 -5.02
C GLY A 79 -20.13 0.06 -3.93
N VAL A 80 -20.44 -1.17 -3.57
CA VAL A 80 -19.76 -1.91 -2.48
C VAL A 80 -18.42 -2.56 -2.89
N MET A 81 -17.90 -2.27 -4.09
CA MET A 81 -16.60 -2.77 -4.54
C MET A 81 -15.49 -2.34 -3.57
N PRO A 82 -14.70 -3.27 -3.00
CA PRO A 82 -13.53 -2.90 -2.20
C PRO A 82 -12.50 -2.18 -3.06
N LEU A 83 -12.18 -0.92 -2.72
CA LEU A 83 -11.17 -0.13 -3.42
C LEU A 83 -9.79 -0.31 -2.81
N VAL A 84 -8.76 -0.32 -3.66
CA VAL A 84 -7.36 -0.50 -3.27
C VAL A 84 -6.58 0.78 -3.54
N LEU A 85 -5.82 1.23 -2.54
CA LEU A 85 -4.87 2.33 -2.65
C LEU A 85 -3.45 1.80 -2.72
N HIS A 86 -2.81 1.92 -3.87
CA HIS A 86 -1.39 1.67 -4.06
C HIS A 86 -0.56 2.88 -3.62
N GLY A 87 0.74 2.68 -3.38
CA GLY A 87 1.65 3.76 -3.03
C GLY A 87 1.35 4.42 -1.68
N GLY A 88 0.94 3.67 -0.68
CA GLY A 88 0.51 4.20 0.63
C GLY A 88 1.61 4.82 1.50
N THR A 89 2.88 4.84 1.03
CA THR A 89 4.01 5.38 1.78
C THR A 89 4.00 6.91 1.80
N GLY A 90 3.96 7.52 3.00
CA GLY A 90 4.14 8.97 3.14
C GLY A 90 2.89 9.81 2.81
N ILE A 91 1.75 9.20 2.56
CA ILE A 91 0.48 9.93 2.44
C ILE A 91 0.08 10.43 3.83
N PRO A 92 -0.33 11.72 3.99
CA PRO A 92 -0.79 12.25 5.26
C PRO A 92 -1.94 11.44 5.88
N ALA A 93 -1.93 11.33 7.21
CA ALA A 93 -2.87 10.49 7.95
C ALA A 93 -4.35 10.89 7.74
N ASP A 94 -4.62 12.17 7.60
CA ASP A 94 -5.96 12.71 7.32
C ASP A 94 -6.44 12.30 5.91
N MET A 95 -5.55 12.30 4.92
CA MET A 95 -5.87 11.83 3.57
C MET A 95 -6.14 10.33 3.54
N ILE A 96 -5.36 9.54 4.27
CA ILE A 96 -5.59 8.09 4.42
C ILE A 96 -6.98 7.83 5.02
N LYS A 97 -7.31 8.49 6.11
CA LYS A 97 -8.62 8.34 6.77
C LYS A 97 -9.76 8.70 5.82
N LYS A 98 -9.63 9.82 5.12
CA LYS A 98 -10.64 10.24 4.13
C LYS A 98 -10.77 9.26 2.98
N ALA A 99 -9.67 8.66 2.50
CA ALA A 99 -9.72 7.63 1.48
C ALA A 99 -10.45 6.36 1.97
N ILE A 100 -10.21 5.96 3.22
CA ILE A 100 -10.92 4.83 3.85
C ILE A 100 -12.42 5.13 3.96
N ASP A 101 -12.80 6.32 4.41
CA ASP A 101 -14.20 6.75 4.49
C ASP A 101 -14.91 6.76 3.12
N LEU A 102 -14.15 6.91 2.03
CA LEU A 102 -14.62 6.86 0.64
C LEU A 102 -14.48 5.47 -0.01
N GLY A 103 -14.32 4.40 0.78
CA GLY A 103 -14.40 3.02 0.29
C GLY A 103 -13.06 2.31 0.07
N VAL A 104 -11.92 2.94 0.35
CA VAL A 104 -10.63 2.24 0.32
C VAL A 104 -10.60 1.21 1.45
N SER A 105 -10.46 -0.06 1.08
CA SER A 105 -10.49 -1.22 1.99
C SER A 105 -9.15 -1.92 2.10
N LYS A 106 -8.22 -1.67 1.18
CA LYS A 106 -6.86 -2.21 1.15
C LYS A 106 -5.87 -1.10 0.80
N ILE A 107 -4.75 -1.04 1.52
CA ILE A 107 -3.68 -0.06 1.27
C ILE A 107 -2.34 -0.80 1.20
N ASN A 108 -1.61 -0.63 0.09
CA ASN A 108 -0.30 -1.22 -0.10
C ASN A 108 0.79 -0.28 0.43
N VAL A 109 1.62 -0.78 1.35
CA VAL A 109 2.76 -0.05 1.93
C VAL A 109 4.02 -0.90 1.79
N ASN A 110 4.95 -0.50 0.94
CA ASN A 110 6.22 -1.19 0.73
C ASN A 110 7.42 -0.31 1.06
N THR A 111 7.57 0.82 0.39
CA THR A 111 8.77 1.69 0.48
C THR A 111 9.07 2.11 1.92
N GLU A 112 8.08 2.42 2.73
CA GLU A 112 8.26 2.80 4.13
C GLU A 112 8.85 1.64 4.97
N CYS A 113 8.41 0.41 4.72
CA CYS A 113 8.97 -0.78 5.35
C CYS A 113 10.44 -0.98 4.94
N GLN A 114 10.76 -0.80 3.67
CA GLN A 114 12.14 -0.91 3.17
C GLN A 114 13.05 0.17 3.77
N LEU A 115 12.57 1.40 3.85
CA LEU A 115 13.32 2.53 4.40
C LEU A 115 13.59 2.34 5.90
N SER A 116 12.60 1.90 6.66
CA SER A 116 12.77 1.63 8.10
C SER A 116 13.75 0.50 8.35
N PHE A 117 13.71 -0.56 7.55
CA PHE A 117 14.68 -1.66 7.61
C PHE A 117 16.11 -1.17 7.32
N ALA A 118 16.27 -0.43 6.22
CA ALA A 118 17.58 0.06 5.79
C ALA A 118 18.19 1.02 6.82
N ASP A 119 17.38 1.93 7.38
CA ASP A 119 17.84 2.88 8.40
C ASP A 119 18.29 2.19 9.69
N ALA A 120 17.51 1.25 10.19
CA ALA A 120 17.84 0.52 11.41
C ALA A 120 19.10 -0.36 11.23
N THR A 121 19.25 -1.01 10.07
CA THR A 121 20.44 -1.80 9.74
C THR A 121 21.68 -0.90 9.62
N ARG A 122 21.55 0.25 8.96
CA ARG A 122 22.64 1.22 8.85
C ARG A 122 23.09 1.70 10.23
N LYS A 123 22.18 2.09 11.11
CA LYS A 123 22.47 2.50 12.48
C LYS A 123 23.22 1.42 13.29
N TYR A 124 22.87 0.15 13.07
CA TYR A 124 23.57 -0.97 13.68
C TYR A 124 25.03 -1.05 13.25
N ILE A 125 25.29 -0.90 11.95
CA ILE A 125 26.65 -0.91 11.37
C ILE A 125 27.43 0.35 11.78
N GLU A 126 26.83 1.53 11.69
CA GLU A 126 27.48 2.80 12.08
C GLU A 126 27.87 2.83 13.56
N ALA A 127 27.13 2.11 14.41
CA ALA A 127 27.46 1.93 15.82
C ALA A 127 28.54 0.86 16.08
N GLY A 128 29.12 0.25 15.03
CA GLY A 128 30.17 -0.77 15.13
C GLY A 128 29.72 -2.11 15.73
N LYS A 129 28.42 -2.32 15.88
CA LYS A 129 27.88 -3.53 16.53
C LYS A 129 28.13 -4.81 15.75
N ASP A 130 28.28 -4.70 14.43
CA ASP A 130 28.69 -5.79 13.55
C ASP A 130 30.11 -6.29 13.85
N LEU A 131 30.99 -5.46 14.42
CA LEU A 131 32.37 -5.78 14.80
C LEU A 131 32.48 -6.42 16.20
N GLU A 132 31.42 -6.35 17.01
CA GLU A 132 31.42 -6.87 18.39
C GLU A 132 30.97 -8.34 18.44
N GLY A 133 31.83 -9.23 18.96
CA GLY A 133 31.52 -10.63 19.12
C GLY A 133 31.09 -11.30 17.80
N LYS A 134 29.85 -11.76 17.70
CA LYS A 134 29.25 -12.29 16.47
C LYS A 134 28.19 -11.34 15.89
N GLY A 135 28.40 -10.04 15.99
CA GLY A 135 27.49 -9.03 15.46
C GLY A 135 27.30 -9.08 13.93
N PHE A 136 28.29 -9.62 13.21
CA PHE A 136 28.26 -9.86 11.77
C PHE A 136 27.36 -11.04 11.34
N ASP A 137 26.88 -11.88 12.27
CA ASP A 137 25.93 -12.95 11.95
C ASP A 137 24.66 -12.32 11.34
N PRO A 138 24.22 -12.75 10.13
CA PRO A 138 23.06 -12.18 9.47
C PRO A 138 21.81 -12.09 10.34
N ARG A 139 21.61 -13.05 11.23
CA ARG A 139 20.47 -13.05 12.17
C ARG A 139 20.53 -11.88 13.15
N LYS A 140 21.73 -11.43 13.55
CA LYS A 140 21.95 -10.29 14.43
C LYS A 140 21.99 -8.97 13.64
N LEU A 141 22.69 -8.99 12.50
CA LEU A 141 22.85 -7.84 11.63
C LEU A 141 21.50 -7.33 11.10
N LEU A 142 20.60 -8.24 10.74
CA LEU A 142 19.31 -7.89 10.14
C LEU A 142 18.17 -7.77 11.18
N ALA A 143 18.37 -8.22 12.41
CA ALA A 143 17.35 -8.16 13.46
C ALA A 143 16.81 -6.74 13.73
N PRO A 144 17.62 -5.68 13.82
CA PRO A 144 17.13 -4.32 14.01
C PRO A 144 16.23 -3.88 12.85
N GLY A 145 16.55 -4.25 11.61
CA GLY A 145 15.73 -3.98 10.43
C GLY A 145 14.38 -4.67 10.51
N ALA A 146 14.34 -5.94 10.91
CA ALA A 146 13.10 -6.68 11.08
C ALA A 146 12.19 -6.07 12.16
N GLU A 147 12.75 -5.65 13.30
CA GLU A 147 11.97 -4.96 14.34
C GLU A 147 11.48 -3.58 13.88
N ALA A 148 12.24 -2.87 13.04
CA ALA A 148 11.80 -1.60 12.47
C ALA A 148 10.61 -1.78 11.50
N ILE A 149 10.64 -2.79 10.62
CA ILE A 149 9.47 -3.12 9.78
C ILE A 149 8.26 -3.44 10.65
N LYS A 150 8.42 -4.26 11.68
CA LYS A 150 7.35 -4.63 12.60
C LYS A 150 6.72 -3.40 13.28
N ALA A 151 7.53 -2.42 13.67
CA ALA A 151 7.05 -1.17 14.24
C ALA A 151 6.25 -0.37 13.20
N THR A 152 6.76 -0.24 11.96
CA THR A 152 6.08 0.43 10.85
C THR A 152 4.73 -0.23 10.55
N VAL A 153 4.67 -1.57 10.46
CA VAL A 153 3.43 -2.31 10.21
C VAL A 153 2.41 -2.06 11.32
N LYS A 154 2.80 -2.07 12.59
CA LYS A 154 1.91 -1.77 13.71
C LYS A 154 1.31 -0.37 13.62
N GLU A 155 2.14 0.64 13.32
CA GLU A 155 1.69 2.02 13.11
C GLU A 155 0.65 2.10 11.98
N LYS A 156 0.91 1.42 10.86
CA LYS A 156 -0.06 1.40 9.73
C LYS A 156 -1.35 0.67 10.10
N MET A 157 -1.29 -0.43 10.85
CA MET A 157 -2.50 -1.12 11.34
C MET A 157 -3.36 -0.20 12.23
N GLU A 158 -2.74 0.60 13.07
CA GLU A 158 -3.44 1.59 13.90
C GLU A 158 -4.04 2.70 13.04
N LEU A 159 -3.25 3.29 12.13
CA LEU A 159 -3.68 4.36 11.23
C LEU A 159 -4.86 3.93 10.35
N PHE A 160 -4.81 2.71 9.80
CA PHE A 160 -5.83 2.17 8.90
C PHE A 160 -7.05 1.61 9.63
N GLY A 161 -7.02 1.58 10.97
CA GLY A 161 -8.13 1.07 11.79
C GLY A 161 -8.33 -0.45 11.69
N SER A 162 -7.29 -1.21 11.31
CA SER A 162 -7.36 -2.66 11.15
C SER A 162 -7.07 -3.45 12.44
N VAL A 163 -6.65 -2.79 13.51
CA VAL A 163 -6.37 -3.44 14.80
C VAL A 163 -7.63 -4.09 15.36
N GLY A 164 -7.53 -5.38 15.72
CA GLY A 164 -8.64 -6.16 16.29
C GLY A 164 -9.72 -6.55 15.28
N LYS A 165 -9.49 -6.34 13.97
CA LYS A 165 -10.46 -6.71 12.92
C LYS A 165 -10.31 -8.14 12.40
N LEU A 166 -9.18 -8.79 12.68
CA LEU A 166 -8.97 -10.18 12.28
C LEU A 166 -9.87 -11.10 13.12
N SER A 167 -10.74 -11.85 12.45
CA SER A 167 -11.54 -12.88 13.10
C SER A 167 -10.72 -14.17 13.24
N LEU A 168 -10.83 -14.83 14.40
CA LEU A 168 -10.16 -16.11 14.66
C LEU A 168 -10.57 -17.24 13.70
N ILE A 169 -11.69 -17.09 13.00
CA ILE A 169 -12.13 -18.05 11.98
C ILE A 169 -11.30 -17.96 10.67
N HIS A 170 -10.45 -16.95 10.54
CA HIS A 170 -9.58 -16.76 9.37
C HIS A 170 -8.12 -17.17 9.63
N ILE A 171 -7.85 -17.80 10.78
CA ILE A 171 -6.51 -18.29 11.17
C ILE A 171 -6.45 -19.81 11.04
#